data_8591fafdd7650e5c27e9c301da31248c
#
_entry.id   8591fafdd7650e5c27e9c301da31248c
#
_cell.length_a   1.000
_cell.length_b   1.000
_cell.length_c   1.000
_cell.angle_alpha   90.00
_cell.angle_beta   90.00
_cell.angle_gamma   90.00
#
_symmetry.space_group_name_H-M   'P 1'
#
loop_
_entity.id
_entity.type
_entity.pdbx_description
1 polymer ?
#
loop_
_entity_poly.entity_id
_entity_poly.type
_entity_poly.pdbx_seq_one_letter_code
_entity_poly.pdbx_strand_id
1 'polypeptide(L)'
;MQSSTVNRVQTADTSTRDRLLDTALALFASRGYTATSTAEIQKACGMSPGSGALYRHFRSKSDVLRAALRRGLDRMRTSPAWRQATTPTERLDALATVAAAAQQTIADNADLMRLLLHEPEAAPDMVEELWGQNLATAHQIMGHALRASADRYIEADLSAAARVG
;
A
#
# COMPACT_ATOMS: atom_id res chain seq x y z
N MET A 1 34.09 -22.71 5.75
CA MET A 1 34.00 -21.61 4.76
C MET A 1 32.85 -21.78 3.76
N GLN A 2 31.65 -22.23 4.18
CA GLN A 2 30.51 -22.45 3.27
C GLN A 2 29.30 -21.52 3.50
N SER A 3 29.32 -20.69 4.55
CA SER A 3 28.16 -19.83 4.87
C SER A 3 28.04 -18.55 4.02
N SER A 4 29.13 -18.04 3.45
CA SER A 4 29.11 -16.77 2.71
C SER A 4 28.52 -16.87 1.31
N THR A 5 28.62 -18.03 0.66
CA THR A 5 28.13 -18.23 -0.73
C THR A 5 26.61 -18.39 -0.79
N VAL A 6 26.03 -19.10 0.19
CA VAL A 6 24.58 -19.31 0.28
C VAL A 6 23.85 -17.98 0.56
N ASN A 7 24.41 -17.15 1.45
CA ASN A 7 23.80 -15.86 1.79
C ASN A 7 23.84 -14.87 0.60
N ARG A 8 24.90 -14.89 -0.22
CA ARG A 8 25.03 -14.03 -1.41
C ARG A 8 24.06 -14.44 -2.53
N VAL A 9 23.83 -15.74 -2.73
CA VAL A 9 22.86 -16.25 -3.73
C VAL A 9 21.44 -15.91 -3.32
N GLN A 10 21.08 -16.08 -2.04
CA GLN A 10 19.75 -15.76 -1.54
C GLN A 10 19.43 -14.25 -1.61
N THR A 11 20.38 -13.38 -1.29
CA THR A 11 20.19 -11.93 -1.39
C THR A 11 20.08 -11.43 -2.82
N ALA A 12 20.84 -12.02 -3.75
CA ALA A 12 20.76 -11.70 -5.18
C ALA A 12 19.42 -12.18 -5.79
N ASP A 13 18.95 -13.33 -5.39
CA ASP A 13 17.67 -13.90 -5.85
C ASP A 13 16.47 -13.10 -5.33
N THR A 14 16.48 -12.69 -4.07
CA THR A 14 15.47 -11.79 -3.48
C THR A 14 15.44 -10.44 -4.20
N SER A 15 16.59 -9.85 -4.50
CA SER A 15 16.68 -8.60 -5.26
C SER A 15 16.13 -8.74 -6.69
N THR A 16 16.38 -9.86 -7.35
CA THR A 16 15.88 -10.13 -8.70
C THR A 16 14.36 -10.32 -8.70
N ARG A 17 13.84 -11.08 -7.75
CA ARG A 17 12.41 -11.27 -7.53
C ARG A 17 11.71 -9.95 -7.28
N ASP A 18 12.27 -9.12 -6.42
CA ASP A 18 11.72 -7.82 -6.06
C ASP A 18 11.67 -6.86 -7.26
N ARG A 19 12.73 -6.81 -8.06
CA ARG A 19 12.75 -6.04 -9.31
C ARG A 19 11.70 -6.51 -10.32
N LEU A 20 11.50 -7.82 -10.44
CA LEU A 20 10.44 -8.39 -11.29
C LEU A 20 9.07 -7.90 -10.85
N LEU A 21 8.79 -7.92 -9.55
CA LEU A 21 7.50 -7.50 -9.00
C LEU A 21 7.26 -6.00 -9.17
N ASP A 22 8.26 -5.17 -8.92
CA ASP A 22 8.15 -3.71 -9.09
C ASP A 22 7.94 -3.35 -10.56
N THR A 23 8.68 -3.99 -11.48
CA THR A 23 8.52 -3.83 -12.92
C THR A 23 7.15 -4.32 -13.41
N ALA A 24 6.70 -5.46 -12.89
CA ALA A 24 5.39 -6.01 -13.24
C ALA A 24 4.26 -5.08 -12.80
N LEU A 25 4.33 -4.53 -11.58
CA LEU A 25 3.34 -3.58 -11.07
C LEU A 25 3.24 -2.36 -11.98
N ALA A 26 4.37 -1.74 -12.34
CA ALA A 26 4.41 -0.58 -13.22
C ALA A 26 3.85 -0.89 -14.62
N LEU A 27 4.18 -2.04 -15.22
CA LEU A 27 3.67 -2.45 -16.52
C LEU A 27 2.16 -2.74 -16.48
N PHE A 28 1.68 -3.45 -15.48
CA PHE A 28 0.26 -3.71 -15.32
C PHE A 28 -0.54 -2.42 -15.10
N ALA A 29 -0.01 -1.50 -14.29
CA ALA A 29 -0.65 -0.21 -14.03
C ALA A 29 -0.71 0.70 -15.27
N SER A 30 0.31 0.67 -16.13
CA SER A 30 0.41 1.56 -17.29
C SER A 30 -0.25 1.01 -18.55
N ARG A 31 -0.30 -0.33 -18.72
CA ARG A 31 -0.79 -0.98 -19.95
C ARG A 31 -2.01 -1.87 -19.74
N GLY A 32 -2.36 -2.15 -18.48
CA GLY A 32 -3.36 -3.11 -18.10
C GLY A 32 -2.80 -4.53 -17.94
N TYR A 33 -3.50 -5.33 -17.12
CA TYR A 33 -3.09 -6.70 -16.87
C TYR A 33 -3.14 -7.55 -18.14
N THR A 34 -4.24 -7.47 -18.89
CA THR A 34 -4.44 -8.30 -20.09
C THR A 34 -3.41 -8.02 -21.17
N ALA A 35 -3.07 -6.76 -21.40
CA ALA A 35 -2.14 -6.34 -22.46
C ALA A 35 -0.66 -6.55 -22.12
N THR A 36 -0.31 -6.82 -20.86
CA THR A 36 1.07 -7.06 -20.43
C THR A 36 1.40 -8.54 -20.46
N SER A 37 2.46 -8.94 -21.16
CA SER A 37 2.96 -10.32 -21.20
C SER A 37 4.10 -10.55 -20.20
N THR A 38 4.30 -11.81 -19.79
CA THR A 38 5.45 -12.19 -18.95
C THR A 38 6.79 -11.97 -19.65
N ALA A 39 6.82 -12.06 -20.99
CA ALA A 39 8.01 -11.79 -21.80
C ALA A 39 8.39 -10.30 -21.75
N GLU A 40 7.42 -9.39 -21.76
CA GLU A 40 7.66 -7.95 -21.61
C GLU A 40 8.20 -7.62 -20.23
N ILE A 41 7.64 -8.23 -19.17
CA ILE A 41 8.14 -8.07 -17.80
C ILE A 41 9.61 -8.52 -17.72
N GLN A 42 9.95 -9.70 -18.27
CA GLN A 42 11.33 -10.20 -18.31
C GLN A 42 12.25 -9.24 -19.06
N LYS A 43 11.84 -8.79 -20.24
CA LYS A 43 12.61 -7.83 -21.06
C LYS A 43 12.86 -6.53 -20.32
N ALA A 44 11.83 -5.97 -19.67
CA ALA A 44 11.94 -4.73 -18.90
C ALA A 44 12.85 -4.87 -17.68
N CYS A 45 12.97 -6.08 -17.12
CA CYS A 45 13.94 -6.40 -16.06
C CYS A 45 15.37 -6.68 -16.56
N GLY A 46 15.63 -6.58 -17.87
CA GLY A 46 16.92 -6.92 -18.47
C GLY A 46 17.19 -8.42 -18.56
N MET A 47 16.14 -9.24 -18.54
CA MET A 47 16.24 -10.70 -18.69
C MET A 47 15.91 -11.13 -20.11
N SER A 48 16.54 -12.22 -20.56
CA SER A 48 16.20 -12.81 -21.87
C SER A 48 14.77 -13.37 -21.83
N PRO A 49 13.87 -12.93 -22.72
CA PRO A 49 12.56 -13.52 -22.87
C PRO A 49 12.67 -15.04 -23.14
N GLY A 50 11.82 -15.83 -22.49
CA GLY A 50 11.85 -17.29 -22.66
C GLY A 50 12.93 -18.02 -21.85
N SER A 51 13.78 -17.33 -21.10
CA SER A 51 14.81 -17.96 -20.24
C SER A 51 14.25 -18.77 -19.06
N GLY A 52 12.94 -18.80 -18.87
CA GLY A 52 12.29 -19.42 -17.72
C GLY A 52 12.58 -18.72 -16.38
N ALA A 53 13.30 -17.60 -16.39
CA ALA A 53 13.72 -16.89 -15.17
C ALA A 53 12.53 -16.45 -14.32
N LEU A 54 11.46 -15.94 -14.93
CA LEU A 54 10.22 -15.56 -14.24
C LEU A 54 9.53 -16.80 -13.65
N TYR A 55 9.49 -17.90 -14.41
CA TYR A 55 8.80 -19.14 -13.99
C TYR A 55 9.53 -19.93 -12.90
N ARG A 56 10.78 -19.57 -12.57
CA ARG A 56 11.46 -20.07 -11.37
C ARG A 56 10.86 -19.48 -10.10
N HIS A 57 10.29 -18.29 -10.18
CA HIS A 57 9.73 -17.57 -9.03
C HIS A 57 8.21 -17.61 -8.99
N PHE A 58 7.54 -17.69 -10.15
CA PHE A 58 6.09 -17.57 -10.27
C PHE A 58 5.55 -18.61 -11.26
N ARG A 59 4.44 -19.26 -10.91
CA ARG A 59 3.84 -20.32 -11.73
C ARG A 59 3.05 -19.75 -12.93
N SER A 60 2.54 -18.52 -12.80
CA SER A 60 1.65 -17.90 -13.77
C SER A 60 1.79 -16.36 -13.74
N LYS A 61 1.25 -15.71 -14.77
CA LYS A 61 1.13 -14.24 -14.81
C LYS A 61 0.25 -13.73 -13.67
N SER A 62 -0.78 -14.47 -13.28
CA SER A 62 -1.64 -14.10 -12.14
C SER A 62 -0.91 -14.19 -10.80
N ASP A 63 0.01 -15.15 -10.65
CA ASP A 63 0.87 -15.21 -9.44
C ASP A 63 1.81 -13.99 -9.37
N VAL A 64 2.34 -13.54 -10.52
CA VAL A 64 3.14 -12.31 -10.59
C VAL A 64 2.30 -11.11 -10.16
N LEU A 65 1.07 -10.97 -10.67
CA LEU A 65 0.17 -9.88 -10.31
C LEU A 65 -0.11 -9.87 -8.79
N ARG A 66 -0.55 -11.01 -8.25
CA ARG A 66 -0.85 -11.12 -6.82
C ARG A 66 0.36 -10.80 -5.94
N ALA A 67 1.53 -11.31 -6.31
CA ALA A 67 2.76 -11.04 -5.56
C ALA A 67 3.19 -9.56 -5.68
N ALA A 68 3.02 -8.93 -6.84
CA ALA A 68 3.32 -7.51 -7.06
C ALA A 68 2.38 -6.61 -6.26
N LEU A 69 1.08 -6.89 -6.28
CA LEU A 69 0.09 -6.17 -5.48
C LEU A 69 0.37 -6.31 -3.98
N ARG A 70 0.61 -7.53 -3.49
CA ARG A 70 0.92 -7.77 -2.08
C ARG A 70 2.17 -7.00 -1.64
N ARG A 71 3.24 -7.05 -2.43
CA ARG A 71 4.45 -6.27 -2.17
C ARG A 71 4.18 -4.76 -2.16
N GLY A 72 3.37 -4.27 -3.09
CA GLY A 72 2.95 -2.86 -3.12
C GLY A 72 2.19 -2.46 -1.87
N LEU A 73 1.22 -3.27 -1.44
CA LEU A 73 0.45 -3.06 -0.20
C LEU A 73 1.34 -3.09 1.05
N ASP A 74 2.27 -4.04 1.13
CA ASP A 74 3.20 -4.15 2.27
C ASP A 74 4.11 -2.91 2.36
N ARG A 75 4.64 -2.42 1.23
CA ARG A 75 5.42 -1.18 1.19
C ARG A 75 4.59 0.03 1.61
N MET A 76 3.37 0.15 1.09
CA MET A 76 2.45 1.22 1.47
C MET A 76 2.20 1.22 2.97
N ARG A 77 1.86 0.07 3.56
CA ARG A 77 1.56 -0.07 5.00
C ARG A 77 2.75 0.22 5.90
N THR A 78 3.96 -0.02 5.43
CA THR A 78 5.18 0.27 6.20
C THR A 78 5.69 1.70 6.00
N SER A 79 5.12 2.48 5.10
CA SER A 79 5.54 3.85 4.82
C SER A 79 5.25 4.80 5.99
N PRO A 80 6.07 5.85 6.20
CA PRO A 80 5.78 6.87 7.21
C PRO A 80 4.45 7.58 6.98
N ALA A 81 4.11 7.89 5.71
CA ALA A 81 2.86 8.55 5.35
C ALA A 81 1.64 7.70 5.72
N TRP A 82 1.67 6.39 5.43
CA TRP A 82 0.61 5.47 5.85
C TRP A 82 0.43 5.45 7.37
N ARG A 83 1.53 5.29 8.13
CA ARG A 83 1.47 5.29 9.58
C ARG A 83 0.87 6.58 10.12
N GLN A 84 1.25 7.73 9.58
CA GLN A 84 0.70 9.02 9.96
C GLN A 84 -0.78 9.14 9.59
N ALA A 85 -1.19 8.70 8.39
CA ALA A 85 -2.57 8.72 7.93
C ALA A 85 -3.49 7.80 8.74
N THR A 86 -2.95 6.73 9.32
CA THR A 86 -3.71 5.72 10.06
C THR A 86 -3.59 5.83 11.58
N THR A 87 -2.79 6.78 12.10
CA THR A 87 -2.66 7.01 13.54
C THR A 87 -3.93 7.74 14.06
N PRO A 88 -4.63 7.18 15.05
CA PRO A 88 -5.76 7.86 15.68
C PRO A 88 -5.35 9.21 16.25
N THR A 89 -6.19 10.22 16.07
CA THR A 89 -5.95 11.57 16.59
C THR A 89 -7.17 12.04 17.38
N GLU A 90 -6.92 12.64 18.53
CA GLU A 90 -7.91 13.28 19.38
C GLU A 90 -8.06 14.78 19.07
N ARG A 91 -7.29 15.29 18.13
CA ARG A 91 -7.22 16.70 17.80
C ARG A 91 -7.80 16.96 16.41
N LEU A 92 -8.78 17.82 16.32
CA LEU A 92 -9.36 18.25 15.03
C LEU A 92 -8.33 18.98 14.14
N ASP A 93 -7.43 19.74 14.73
CA ASP A 93 -6.36 20.44 14.01
C ASP A 93 -5.33 19.46 13.39
N ALA A 94 -5.24 18.23 13.90
CA ALA A 94 -4.40 17.19 13.30
C ALA A 94 -5.05 16.51 12.09
N LEU A 95 -6.36 16.68 11.85
CA LEU A 95 -7.03 16.05 10.69
C LEU A 95 -6.46 16.53 9.35
N ALA A 96 -6.04 17.78 9.24
CA ALA A 96 -5.38 18.28 8.03
C ALA A 96 -4.06 17.54 7.76
N THR A 97 -3.29 17.26 8.80
CA THR A 97 -2.04 16.49 8.71
C THR A 97 -2.32 15.05 8.30
N VAL A 98 -3.34 14.42 8.88
CA VAL A 98 -3.79 13.06 8.50
C VAL A 98 -4.24 13.03 7.04
N ALA A 99 -5.02 14.01 6.58
CA ALA A 99 -5.46 14.12 5.20
C ALA A 99 -4.30 14.30 4.23
N ALA A 100 -3.33 15.17 4.55
CA ALA A 100 -2.13 15.35 3.74
C ALA A 100 -1.29 14.07 3.66
N ALA A 101 -1.14 13.34 4.76
CA ALA A 101 -0.44 12.06 4.80
C ALA A 101 -1.17 10.98 3.98
N ALA A 102 -2.51 10.97 3.99
CA ALA A 102 -3.31 10.08 3.16
C ALA A 102 -3.14 10.39 1.66
N GLN A 103 -3.17 11.67 1.27
CA GLN A 103 -2.90 12.09 -0.10
C GLN A 103 -1.49 11.68 -0.55
N GLN A 104 -0.48 11.90 0.30
CA GLN A 104 0.89 11.48 0.01
C GLN A 104 1.00 9.96 -0.17
N THR A 105 0.32 9.19 0.67
CA THR A 105 0.27 7.72 0.56
C THR A 105 -0.28 7.28 -0.80
N ILE A 106 -1.37 7.91 -1.27
CA ILE A 106 -1.97 7.62 -2.59
C ILE A 106 -1.00 8.00 -3.72
N ALA A 107 -0.37 9.17 -3.63
CA ALA A 107 0.57 9.66 -4.63
C ALA A 107 1.82 8.76 -4.75
N ASP A 108 2.40 8.37 -3.62
CA ASP A 108 3.58 7.50 -3.58
C ASP A 108 3.29 6.07 -4.09
N ASN A 109 2.02 5.66 -4.12
CA ASN A 109 1.57 4.35 -4.56
C ASN A 109 0.63 4.41 -5.78
N ALA A 110 0.82 5.41 -6.65
CA ALA A 110 -0.08 5.69 -7.77
C ALA A 110 -0.31 4.48 -8.70
N ASP A 111 0.74 3.71 -9.02
CA ASP A 111 0.64 2.51 -9.85
C ASP A 111 -0.19 1.41 -9.19
N LEU A 112 0.01 1.19 -7.88
CA LEU A 112 -0.78 0.25 -7.09
C LEU A 112 -2.26 0.68 -7.07
N MET A 113 -2.52 1.95 -6.79
CA MET A 113 -3.88 2.50 -6.74
C MET A 113 -4.57 2.41 -8.10
N ARG A 114 -3.85 2.79 -9.18
CA ARG A 114 -4.38 2.70 -10.55
C ARG A 114 -4.80 1.28 -10.89
N LEU A 115 -3.96 0.29 -10.60
CA LEU A 115 -4.24 -1.10 -10.91
C LEU A 115 -5.45 -1.62 -10.12
N LEU A 116 -5.53 -1.34 -8.82
CA LEU A 116 -6.65 -1.77 -7.97
C LEU A 116 -7.98 -1.09 -8.34
N LEU A 117 -7.94 0.15 -8.86
CA LEU A 117 -9.14 0.88 -9.27
C LEU A 117 -9.62 0.52 -10.67
N HIS A 118 -8.72 0.27 -11.61
CA HIS A 118 -9.08 0.01 -13.01
C HIS A 118 -9.24 -1.46 -13.36
N GLU A 119 -8.63 -2.36 -12.60
CA GLU A 119 -8.74 -3.81 -12.83
C GLU A 119 -9.09 -4.58 -11.54
N PRO A 120 -10.19 -4.21 -10.86
CA PRO A 120 -10.57 -4.83 -9.59
C PRO A 120 -10.81 -6.34 -9.71
N GLU A 121 -11.26 -6.80 -10.88
CA GLU A 121 -11.52 -8.21 -11.17
C GLU A 121 -10.24 -9.06 -11.25
N ALA A 122 -9.09 -8.43 -11.48
CA ALA A 122 -7.81 -9.13 -11.55
C ALA A 122 -7.33 -9.63 -10.17
N ALA A 123 -7.76 -8.99 -9.07
CA ALA A 123 -7.44 -9.38 -7.70
C ALA A 123 -8.52 -8.90 -6.71
N PRO A 124 -9.74 -9.44 -6.78
CA PRO A 124 -10.89 -8.94 -6.01
C PRO A 124 -10.69 -9.06 -4.50
N ASP A 125 -10.06 -10.13 -4.04
CA ASP A 125 -9.69 -10.36 -2.65
C ASP A 125 -8.78 -9.26 -2.09
N MET A 126 -7.85 -8.76 -2.88
CA MET A 126 -6.93 -7.68 -2.46
C MET A 126 -7.60 -6.31 -2.49
N VAL A 127 -8.52 -6.10 -3.41
CA VAL A 127 -9.35 -4.89 -3.45
C VAL A 127 -10.24 -4.83 -2.21
N GLU A 128 -10.92 -5.91 -1.88
CA GLU A 128 -11.76 -6.00 -0.68
C GLU A 128 -10.95 -5.79 0.61
N GLU A 129 -9.78 -6.43 0.72
CA GLU A 129 -8.88 -6.26 1.86
C GLU A 129 -8.44 -4.79 2.03
N LEU A 130 -8.05 -4.13 0.94
CA LEU A 130 -7.62 -2.73 0.98
C LEU A 130 -8.75 -1.81 1.41
N TRP A 131 -9.92 -1.92 0.78
CA TRP A 131 -11.05 -1.04 1.07
C TRP A 131 -11.64 -1.29 2.45
N GLY A 132 -11.78 -2.56 2.86
CA GLY A 132 -12.29 -2.91 4.18
C GLY A 132 -11.42 -2.34 5.30
N GLN A 133 -10.11 -2.46 5.21
CA GLN A 133 -9.17 -1.92 6.20
C GLN A 133 -9.14 -0.38 6.20
N ASN A 134 -9.16 0.25 5.03
CA ASN A 134 -9.13 1.70 4.93
C ASN A 134 -10.42 2.35 5.46
N LEU A 135 -11.57 1.76 5.18
CA LEU A 135 -12.85 2.26 5.67
C LEU A 135 -12.95 2.13 7.20
N ALA A 136 -12.53 1.00 7.76
CA ALA A 136 -12.48 0.79 9.21
C ALA A 136 -11.53 1.81 9.88
N THR A 137 -10.35 2.02 9.32
CA THR A 137 -9.38 3.00 9.83
C THR A 137 -9.92 4.42 9.77
N ALA A 138 -10.56 4.81 8.66
CA ALA A 138 -11.16 6.14 8.52
C ALA A 138 -12.27 6.38 9.55
N HIS A 139 -13.14 5.38 9.80
CA HIS A 139 -14.15 5.45 10.83
C HIS A 139 -13.55 5.59 12.23
N GLN A 140 -12.48 4.87 12.54
CA GLN A 140 -11.80 4.99 13.83
C GLN A 140 -11.22 6.39 14.04
N ILE A 141 -10.47 6.91 13.06
CA ILE A 141 -9.85 8.24 13.13
C ILE A 141 -10.94 9.32 13.32
N MET A 142 -11.97 9.27 12.50
CA MET A 142 -13.08 10.24 12.59
C MET A 142 -13.82 10.13 13.93
N GLY A 143 -14.08 8.90 14.39
CA GLY A 143 -14.76 8.66 15.67
C GLY A 143 -13.95 9.17 16.87
N HIS A 144 -12.64 9.02 16.88
CA HIS A 144 -11.76 9.58 17.92
C HIS A 144 -11.77 11.11 17.90
N ALA A 145 -11.61 11.72 16.74
CA ALA A 145 -11.59 13.18 16.59
C ALA A 145 -12.91 13.83 17.02
N LEU A 146 -14.05 13.20 16.67
CA LEU A 146 -15.38 13.70 17.06
C LEU A 146 -15.62 13.59 18.57
N ARG A 147 -15.27 12.47 19.21
CA ARG A 147 -15.39 12.29 20.65
C ARG A 147 -14.55 13.32 21.39
N ALA A 148 -13.27 13.43 21.07
CA ALA A 148 -12.39 14.41 21.70
C ALA A 148 -12.83 15.87 21.51
N SER A 149 -13.52 16.16 20.41
CA SER A 149 -14.12 17.47 20.16
C SER A 149 -15.34 17.72 21.04
N ALA A 150 -16.21 16.71 21.19
CA ALA A 150 -17.40 16.80 22.06
C ALA A 150 -17.00 16.98 23.53
N ASP A 151 -16.02 16.21 24.02
CA ASP A 151 -15.52 16.30 25.39
C ASP A 151 -14.99 17.71 25.71
N ARG A 152 -14.18 18.27 24.80
CA ARG A 152 -13.67 19.66 24.95
C ARG A 152 -14.76 20.71 24.96
N TYR A 153 -15.82 20.53 24.17
CA TYR A 153 -16.94 21.45 24.14
C TYR A 153 -17.70 21.42 25.47
N ILE A 154 -17.96 20.24 26.00
CA ILE A 154 -18.62 20.03 27.30
C ILE A 154 -17.79 20.65 28.45
N GLU A 155 -16.46 20.39 28.47
CA GLU A 155 -15.56 20.96 29.48
C GLU A 155 -15.52 22.49 29.42
N ALA A 156 -15.49 23.07 28.20
CA ALA A 156 -15.53 24.52 28.03
C ALA A 156 -16.83 25.15 28.52
N ASP A 157 -17.96 24.50 28.24
CA ASP A 157 -19.30 24.98 28.68
C ASP A 157 -19.43 24.90 30.20
N LEU A 158 -19.03 23.81 30.84
CA LEU A 158 -19.00 23.66 32.29
C LEU A 158 -18.08 24.69 32.97
N SER A 159 -16.91 24.95 32.35
CA SER A 159 -15.97 25.94 32.88
C SER A 159 -16.50 27.36 32.73
N ALA A 160 -17.26 27.66 31.70
CA ALA A 160 -17.92 28.96 31.52
C ALA A 160 -19.04 29.14 32.54
N ALA A 161 -19.87 28.11 32.76
CA ALA A 161 -20.95 28.14 33.76
C ALA A 161 -20.42 28.33 35.17
N ALA A 162 -19.31 27.69 35.54
CA ALA A 162 -18.69 27.82 36.86
C ALA A 162 -18.06 29.21 37.13
N ARG A 163 -17.84 30.05 36.12
CA ARG A 163 -17.30 31.41 36.25
C ARG A 163 -18.39 32.49 36.44
N VAL A 164 -19.65 32.15 36.18
CA VAL A 164 -20.77 33.09 36.24
C VAL A 164 -21.57 32.93 37.54
N GLY A 165 -21.34 31.88 38.31
CA GLY A 165 -21.94 31.65 39.64
C GLY A 165 -20.98 32.04 40.75
#